data_82950047269023fc8c3770ce21b9e6b9
#
_entry.id   82950047269023fc8c3770ce21b9e6b9
#
_cell.length_a   1.000
_cell.length_b   1.000
_cell.length_c   1.000
_cell.angle_alpha   90.00
_cell.angle_beta   90.00
_cell.angle_gamma   90.00
#
_symmetry.space_group_name_H-M   'P 1'
#
loop_
_entity.id
_entity.type
_entity.pdbx_description
1 polymer ?
#
loop_
_entity_poly.entity_id
_entity_poly.type
_entity_poly.pdbx_seq_one_letter_code
_entity_poly.pdbx_strand_id
1 'polypeptide(L)'
;MLSEVTSLLQTGHRVKLRARGNSMLPFITGDRDSIILQKKKTVHRGDIVLVRIPDRGYILHRIIAIRDNEMTLMGDGNLQATEQCNRDQICGTVIEIIRNGRYIRCTSVTEQCKAWLW
;
A
#
# COMPACT_ATOMS: atom_id res chain seq x y z
N MET A 1 -5.64 17.21 1.20
CA MET A 1 -5.91 16.07 2.09
C MET A 1 -4.77 15.06 2.12
N LEU A 2 -4.36 14.52 1.00
CA LEU A 2 -3.27 13.53 0.99
C LEU A 2 -1.92 14.12 1.38
N SER A 3 -1.69 15.41 1.13
CA SER A 3 -0.46 16.06 1.58
C SER A 3 -0.37 16.11 3.11
N GLU A 4 -1.50 16.26 3.78
CA GLU A 4 -1.54 16.23 5.24
C GLU A 4 -1.25 14.82 5.76
N VAL A 5 -1.79 13.80 5.09
CA VAL A 5 -1.51 12.40 5.41
C VAL A 5 -0.01 12.12 5.27
N THR A 6 0.59 12.59 4.19
CA THR A 6 2.02 12.40 3.95
C THR A 6 2.85 13.04 5.06
N SER A 7 2.48 14.24 5.50
CA SER A 7 3.18 14.91 6.60
C SER A 7 3.09 14.12 7.89
N LEU A 8 1.91 13.58 8.21
CA LEU A 8 1.74 12.75 9.40
C LEU A 8 2.58 11.47 9.32
N LEU A 9 2.60 10.84 8.17
CA LEU A 9 3.40 9.63 7.97
C LEU A 9 4.89 9.91 8.13
N GLN A 10 5.37 11.04 7.65
CA GLN A 10 6.78 11.40 7.78
C GLN A 10 7.20 11.60 9.23
N THR A 11 6.27 11.98 10.10
CA THR A 11 6.56 12.16 11.52
C THR A 11 6.36 10.88 12.34
N GLY A 12 6.10 9.76 11.68
CA GLY A 12 5.99 8.46 12.35
C GLY A 12 4.59 8.09 12.81
N HIS A 13 3.59 8.89 12.50
CA HIS A 13 2.22 8.60 12.90
C HIS A 13 1.62 7.48 12.05
N ARG A 14 0.70 6.75 12.65
CA ARG A 14 -0.17 5.83 11.92
C ARG A 14 -1.37 6.61 11.40
N VAL A 15 -1.74 6.36 10.17
CA VAL A 15 -2.85 7.07 9.54
C VAL A 15 -3.86 6.07 9.02
N LYS A 16 -5.12 6.27 9.36
CA LYS A 16 -6.22 5.45 8.88
C LYS A 16 -6.85 6.13 7.68
N LEU A 17 -6.96 5.42 6.58
CA LEU A 17 -7.60 5.89 5.36
C LEU A 17 -8.62 4.87 4.86
N ARG A 18 -9.68 5.37 4.23
CA ARG A 18 -10.59 4.51 3.52
C ARG A 18 -10.02 4.25 2.13
N ALA A 19 -9.93 2.98 1.75
CA ALA A 19 -9.44 2.62 0.42
C ALA A 19 -10.45 3.05 -0.64
N ARG A 20 -9.94 3.48 -1.79
CA ARG A 20 -10.77 3.87 -2.92
C ARG A 20 -10.26 3.20 -4.18
N GLY A 21 -11.19 2.95 -5.10
CA GLY A 21 -10.88 2.31 -6.37
C GLY A 21 -10.72 0.80 -6.23
N ASN A 22 -10.35 0.16 -7.31
CA ASN A 22 -10.33 -1.30 -7.41
C ASN A 22 -8.96 -1.88 -7.74
N SER A 23 -7.90 -1.06 -7.69
CA SER A 23 -6.57 -1.51 -8.11
C SER A 23 -6.01 -2.61 -7.22
N MET A 24 -6.50 -2.74 -5.98
CA MET A 24 -6.03 -3.76 -5.05
C MET A 24 -7.01 -4.91 -4.85
N LEU A 25 -8.04 -5.02 -5.69
CA LEU A 25 -8.93 -6.19 -5.65
C LEU A 25 -8.14 -7.45 -6.01
N PRO A 26 -8.47 -8.59 -5.41
CA PRO A 26 -9.52 -8.83 -4.40
C PRO A 26 -9.06 -8.55 -2.97
N PHE A 27 -7.81 -8.16 -2.76
CA PHE A 27 -7.23 -8.07 -1.43
C PHE A 27 -7.80 -6.89 -0.64
N ILE A 28 -7.83 -5.70 -1.25
CA ILE A 28 -8.45 -4.52 -0.65
C ILE A 28 -9.61 -4.10 -1.54
N THR A 29 -10.80 -4.02 -0.96
CA THR A 29 -11.98 -3.57 -1.69
C THR A 29 -12.25 -2.11 -1.37
N GLY A 30 -12.23 -1.26 -2.40
CA GLY A 30 -12.53 0.15 -2.25
C GLY A 30 -13.92 0.36 -1.66
N ASP A 31 -14.05 1.40 -0.83
CA ASP A 31 -15.27 1.80 -0.13
C ASP A 31 -15.72 0.84 0.98
N ARG A 32 -15.25 -0.40 1.00
CA ARG A 32 -15.55 -1.36 2.07
C ARG A 32 -14.45 -1.40 3.11
N ASP A 33 -13.21 -1.39 2.65
CA ASP A 33 -12.05 -1.59 3.51
C ASP A 33 -11.43 -0.26 3.90
N SER A 34 -10.94 -0.18 5.12
CA SER A 34 -10.06 0.89 5.57
C SER A 34 -8.68 0.32 5.78
N ILE A 35 -7.68 1.16 5.66
CA ILE A 35 -6.29 0.73 5.84
C ILE A 35 -5.61 1.63 6.86
N ILE A 36 -4.64 1.06 7.55
CA ILE A 36 -3.75 1.81 8.43
C ILE A 36 -2.38 1.83 7.80
N LEU A 37 -1.86 3.02 7.60
CA LEU A 37 -0.56 3.26 7.00
C LEU A 37 0.44 3.70 8.06
N GLN A 38 1.67 3.32 7.89
CA GLN A 38 2.80 3.81 8.67
C GLN A 38 4.04 3.83 7.80
N LYS A 39 4.86 4.85 7.94
CA LYS A 39 6.12 4.88 7.20
C LYS A 39 7.11 3.94 7.86
N LYS A 40 7.68 3.03 7.08
CA LYS A 40 8.69 2.08 7.54
C LYS A 40 10.05 2.42 6.97
N LYS A 41 11.10 2.10 7.72
CA LYS A 41 12.47 2.32 7.27
C LYS A 41 12.83 1.44 6.08
N THR A 42 12.30 0.22 6.06
CA THR A 42 12.54 -0.72 4.98
C THR A 42 11.22 -1.25 4.45
N VAL A 43 11.19 -1.49 3.15
CA VAL A 43 10.04 -2.10 2.48
C VAL A 43 10.49 -3.39 1.82
N HIS A 44 9.55 -4.30 1.61
CA HIS A 44 9.84 -5.64 1.10
C HIS A 44 8.89 -5.98 -0.04
N ARG A 45 9.32 -6.90 -0.86
CA ARG A 45 8.45 -7.48 -1.89
C ARG A 45 7.21 -8.06 -1.22
N GLY A 46 6.05 -7.75 -1.75
CA GLY A 46 4.77 -8.14 -1.18
C GLY A 46 4.10 -7.05 -0.35
N ASP A 47 4.83 -6.04 0.07
CA ASP A 47 4.25 -4.93 0.81
C ASP A 47 3.31 -4.12 -0.07
N ILE A 48 2.21 -3.65 0.54
CA ILE A 48 1.31 -2.71 -0.11
C ILE A 48 1.69 -1.32 0.36
N VAL A 49 1.98 -0.43 -0.57
CA VAL A 49 2.51 0.89 -0.27
C VAL A 49 1.68 1.98 -0.92
N LEU A 50 1.63 3.12 -0.24
CA LEU A 50 1.11 4.36 -0.80
C LEU A 50 2.28 5.11 -1.41
N VAL A 51 2.22 5.38 -2.70
CA VAL A 51 3.29 6.08 -3.41
C VAL A 51 2.74 7.29 -4.13
N ARG A 52 3.61 8.28 -4.30
CA ARG A 52 3.32 9.45 -5.11
C ARG A 52 4.03 9.31 -6.45
N ILE A 53 3.24 9.19 -7.49
CA ILE A 53 3.76 9.07 -8.86
C ILE A 53 3.58 10.43 -9.55
N PRO A 54 4.64 11.02 -10.12
CA PRO A 54 4.50 12.26 -10.88
C PRO A 54 3.43 12.12 -11.95
N ASP A 55 2.61 13.14 -12.10
CA ASP A 55 1.52 13.23 -13.08
C ASP A 55 0.34 12.30 -12.81
N ARG A 56 0.42 11.43 -11.81
CA ARG A 56 -0.67 10.53 -11.47
C ARG A 56 -1.19 10.68 -10.06
N GLY A 57 -0.42 11.38 -9.20
CA GLY A 57 -0.79 11.58 -7.80
C GLY A 57 -0.48 10.36 -6.94
N TYR A 58 -1.33 10.10 -5.96
CA TYR A 58 -1.11 9.02 -4.99
C TYR A 58 -1.80 7.75 -5.44
N ILE A 59 -1.07 6.65 -5.39
CA ILE A 59 -1.62 5.33 -5.70
C ILE A 59 -1.25 4.35 -4.60
N LEU A 60 -2.09 3.34 -4.43
CA LEU A 60 -1.88 2.26 -3.47
C LEU A 60 -1.68 0.97 -4.27
N HIS A 61 -0.45 0.45 -4.26
CA HIS A 61 -0.10 -0.73 -5.05
C HIS A 61 0.83 -1.63 -4.26
N ARG A 62 0.97 -2.86 -4.74
CA ARG A 62 1.84 -3.87 -4.13
C ARG A 62 3.21 -3.85 -4.79
N ILE A 63 4.26 -3.97 -3.98
CA ILE A 63 5.62 -4.12 -4.49
C ILE A 63 5.80 -5.55 -4.98
N ILE A 64 6.11 -5.70 -6.26
CA ILE A 64 6.34 -7.02 -6.84
C ILE A 64 7.80 -7.32 -7.13
N ALA A 65 8.64 -6.28 -7.20
CA ALA A 65 10.07 -6.44 -7.40
C ALA A 65 10.81 -5.25 -6.82
N ILE A 66 11.99 -5.49 -6.29
CA ILE A 66 12.89 -4.47 -5.78
C ILE A 66 14.26 -4.69 -6.41
N ARG A 67 14.80 -3.64 -7.02
CA ARG A 67 16.16 -3.65 -7.57
C ARG A 67 16.82 -2.34 -7.14
N ASP A 68 17.78 -2.44 -6.23
CA ASP A 68 18.47 -1.28 -5.65
C ASP A 68 17.48 -0.28 -5.07
N ASN A 69 17.39 0.93 -5.63
CA ASN A 69 16.47 1.95 -5.17
C ASN A 69 15.17 2.00 -5.98
N GLU A 70 15.00 1.08 -6.89
CA GLU A 70 13.85 1.08 -7.80
C GLU A 70 12.91 -0.08 -7.48
N MET A 71 11.62 0.23 -7.40
CA MET A 71 10.61 -0.76 -7.11
C MET A 71 9.58 -0.80 -8.22
N THR A 72 9.16 -2.02 -8.57
CA THR A 72 8.06 -2.24 -9.51
C THR A 72 6.81 -2.52 -8.72
N LEU A 73 5.75 -1.81 -9.05
CA LEU A 73 4.48 -1.86 -8.35
C LEU A 73 3.39 -2.38 -9.26
N MET A 74 2.43 -3.07 -8.66
CA MET A 74 1.26 -3.58 -9.38
C MET A 74 0.05 -3.55 -8.45
N GLY A 75 -1.10 -3.11 -8.98
CA GLY A 75 -2.37 -3.29 -8.27
C GLY A 75 -2.85 -4.72 -8.43
N ASP A 76 -3.32 -5.32 -7.33
CA ASP A 76 -3.78 -6.70 -7.38
C ASP A 76 -4.95 -6.91 -8.34
N GLY A 77 -5.74 -5.87 -8.58
CA GLY A 77 -6.84 -5.93 -9.53
C GLY A 77 -6.47 -5.60 -10.97
N ASN A 78 -5.22 -5.26 -11.23
CA ASN A 78 -4.76 -4.91 -12.56
C ASN A 78 -3.39 -5.52 -12.84
N LEU A 79 -3.41 -6.76 -13.27
CA LEU A 79 -2.19 -7.57 -13.44
C LEU A 79 -1.41 -7.24 -14.70
N GLN A 80 -1.94 -6.38 -15.56
CA GLN A 80 -1.29 -6.06 -16.84
C GLN A 80 -0.54 -4.75 -16.83
N ALA A 81 -0.74 -3.92 -15.82
CA ALA A 81 -0.12 -2.63 -15.73
C ALA A 81 0.78 -2.56 -14.51
N THR A 82 2.01 -2.09 -14.69
CA THR A 82 2.95 -1.87 -13.60
C THR A 82 3.37 -0.42 -13.57
N GLU A 83 3.79 0.03 -12.39
CA GLU A 83 4.36 1.34 -12.17
C GLU A 83 5.74 1.16 -11.57
N GLN A 84 6.61 2.12 -11.82
CA GLN A 84 7.94 2.12 -11.22
C GLN A 84 8.09 3.30 -10.29
N CYS A 85 8.75 3.10 -9.16
CA CYS A 85 9.00 4.19 -8.24
C CYS A 85 10.34 4.01 -7.53
N ASN A 86 10.82 5.11 -6.95
CA ASN A 86 11.97 5.11 -6.06
C ASN A 86 11.50 5.07 -4.61
N ARG A 87 12.42 4.73 -3.71
CA ARG A 87 12.10 4.71 -2.27
C ARG A 87 11.57 6.04 -1.76
N ASP A 88 12.07 7.14 -2.31
CA ASP A 88 11.65 8.49 -1.89
C ASP A 88 10.19 8.78 -2.22
N GLN A 89 9.60 8.05 -3.13
CA GLN A 89 8.21 8.23 -3.53
C GLN A 89 7.25 7.45 -2.65
N ILE A 90 7.76 6.55 -1.81
CA ILE A 90 6.93 5.77 -0.90
C ILE A 90 6.56 6.63 0.29
N CYS A 91 5.27 6.88 0.47
CA CYS A 91 4.75 7.69 1.57
C CYS A 91 4.46 6.86 2.81
N GLY A 92 4.05 5.62 2.65
CA GLY A 92 3.73 4.75 3.76
C GLY A 92 3.44 3.34 3.30
N THR A 93 3.42 2.42 4.27
CA THR A 93 3.15 1.01 4.04
C THR A 93 1.88 0.61 4.79
N VAL A 94 1.06 -0.21 4.18
CA VAL A 94 -0.15 -0.73 4.82
C VAL A 94 0.28 -1.74 5.88
N ILE A 95 -0.04 -1.46 7.13
CA ILE A 95 0.27 -2.35 8.25
C ILE A 95 -0.94 -3.12 8.75
N GLU A 96 -2.14 -2.60 8.52
CA GLU A 96 -3.37 -3.26 8.90
C GLU A 96 -4.47 -2.94 7.90
N ILE A 97 -5.37 -3.88 7.72
CA ILE A 97 -6.58 -3.70 6.91
C ILE A 97 -7.77 -3.90 7.84
N ILE A 98 -8.74 -3.00 7.77
CA ILE A 98 -9.97 -3.08 8.56
C ILE A 98 -11.09 -3.46 7.61
N ARG A 99 -11.66 -4.64 7.83
CA ARG A 99 -12.72 -5.18 7.00
C ARG A 99 -13.86 -5.65 7.89
N ASN A 100 -15.04 -5.08 7.71
CA ASN A 100 -16.21 -5.45 8.50
C ASN A 100 -15.93 -5.38 10.01
N GLY A 101 -15.19 -4.36 10.45
CA GLY A 101 -14.84 -4.18 11.84
C GLY A 101 -13.71 -5.06 12.34
N ARG A 102 -13.14 -5.90 11.50
CA ARG A 102 -12.01 -6.77 11.87
C ARG A 102 -10.70 -6.15 11.42
N TYR A 103 -9.72 -6.19 12.33
CA TYR A 103 -8.38 -5.70 12.06
C TYR A 103 -7.51 -6.86 11.62
N ILE A 104 -6.93 -6.75 10.44
CA ILE A 104 -6.06 -7.77 9.88
C ILE A 104 -4.66 -7.19 9.79
N ARG A 105 -3.75 -7.73 10.57
CA ARG A 105 -2.38 -7.26 10.59
C ARG A 105 -1.63 -7.71 9.37
N CYS A 106 -0.90 -6.77 8.79
CA CYS A 106 -0.01 -7.04 7.67
C CYS A 106 1.44 -7.04 8.12
N THR A 107 1.72 -7.66 9.26
CA THR A 107 3.09 -7.73 9.79
C THR A 107 3.99 -8.59 8.91
N SER A 108 3.39 -9.57 8.27
CA SER A 108 4.04 -10.37 7.26
C SER A 108 3.10 -10.40 6.08
N VAL A 109 3.05 -9.28 5.36
CA VAL A 109 2.05 -9.08 4.30
C VAL A 109 2.06 -10.21 3.29
N THR A 110 3.26 -10.70 2.94
CA THR A 110 3.39 -11.76 1.94
C THR A 110 2.67 -13.03 2.38
N GLU A 111 2.87 -13.46 3.62
CA GLU A 111 2.28 -14.69 4.12
C GLU A 111 0.79 -14.54 4.38
N GLN A 112 0.40 -13.43 5.00
CA GLN A 112 -1.01 -13.20 5.28
C GLN A 112 -1.82 -13.03 4.02
N CYS A 113 -1.26 -12.37 3.02
CA CYS A 113 -1.91 -12.24 1.73
C CYS A 113 -2.08 -13.58 1.06
N LYS A 114 -1.10 -14.46 1.14
CA LYS A 114 -1.22 -15.81 0.59
C LYS A 114 -2.35 -16.58 1.26
N ALA A 115 -2.42 -16.52 2.58
CA ALA A 115 -3.47 -17.21 3.31
C ALA A 115 -4.86 -16.68 2.95
N TRP A 116 -4.94 -15.47 2.48
CA TRP A 116 -6.20 -14.81 2.14
C TRP A 116 -6.63 -14.99 0.72
N LEU A 117 -5.67 -14.99 -0.19
CA LEU A 117 -5.93 -15.01 -1.62
C LEU A 117 -5.89 -16.41 -2.20
N TRP A 118 -5.15 -17.27 -1.56
CA TRP A 118 -4.89 -18.63 -2.05
C TRP A 118 -5.34 -19.65 -1.02
#